data_34391ba0f0fe69ed0bbabe128aed402c
#
_entry.id   34391ba0f0fe69ed0bbabe128aed402c
#
_cell.length_a   1.000
_cell.length_b   1.000
_cell.length_c   1.000
_cell.angle_alpha   90.00
_cell.angle_beta   90.00
_cell.angle_gamma   90.00
#
_symmetry.space_group_name_H-M   'P 1'
#
loop_
_entity.id
_entity.type
_entity.pdbx_description
1 polymer ?
#
loop_
_entity_poly.entity_id
_entity_poly.type
_entity_poly.pdbx_seq_one_letter_code
_entity_poly.pdbx_strand_id
1 'polypeptide(L)'
;MIVGKLKPMQEIVDSISEFNKVLILGCGTCVTVCLTGGDKEAHILSHDLATGGYFEENPPTFTVDTIERQCEWDLVKTYLHISPDTDAILSLACGAGVQTVAEVFKALPVIPALNTTFLGSLDEPGIWREKCHGCGECVLAYTGGICPVSRCAKRLFNGPCGGSSGGKCEINPEVDCAWNLIIERLKALGRLDYYDKIHPPKDWSQGRAGGPRSMERIPRVEMTV
;
A
#
# COMPACT_ATOMS: atom_id res chain seq x y z
N MET A 1 -1.87 -4.80 -5.35
CA MET A 1 -2.41 -3.49 -4.98
C MET A 1 -1.76 -2.97 -3.70
N ILE A 2 -1.78 -1.68 -3.45
CA ILE A 2 -1.42 -1.10 -2.15
C ILE A 2 -2.64 -1.21 -1.22
N VAL A 3 -2.41 -1.61 0.02
CA VAL A 3 -3.43 -1.60 1.07
C VAL A 3 -3.08 -0.51 2.08
N GLY A 4 -4.03 0.37 2.34
CA GLY A 4 -3.94 1.46 3.30
C GLY A 4 -4.84 1.21 4.52
N LYS A 5 -4.62 2.00 5.55
CA LYS A 5 -5.47 2.08 6.74
C LYS A 5 -5.67 3.54 7.10
N LEU A 6 -6.90 3.94 7.36
CA LEU A 6 -7.19 5.29 7.85
C LEU A 6 -6.38 5.54 9.13
N LYS A 7 -5.78 6.72 9.23
CA LYS A 7 -5.12 7.17 10.46
C LYS A 7 -6.15 7.34 11.58
N PRO A 8 -5.72 7.29 12.85
CA PRO A 8 -6.58 7.69 13.96
C PRO A 8 -7.20 9.08 13.70
N MET A 9 -8.49 9.24 13.97
CA MET A 9 -9.20 10.49 13.69
C MET A 9 -8.52 11.68 14.37
N GLN A 10 -8.06 11.53 15.62
CA GLN A 10 -7.37 12.59 16.33
C GLN A 10 -6.07 13.01 15.64
N GLU A 11 -5.29 12.07 15.07
CA GLU A 11 -4.08 12.39 14.31
C GLU A 11 -4.40 13.20 13.04
N ILE A 12 -5.52 12.89 12.37
CA ILE A 12 -6.00 13.66 11.22
C ILE A 12 -6.39 15.07 11.66
N VAL A 13 -7.22 15.19 12.70
CA VAL A 13 -7.69 16.47 13.25
C VAL A 13 -6.51 17.35 13.65
N ASP A 14 -5.55 16.82 14.41
CA ASP A 14 -4.38 17.57 14.87
C ASP A 14 -3.55 18.10 13.67
N SER A 15 -3.48 17.31 12.59
CA SER A 15 -2.69 17.67 11.42
C SER A 15 -3.33 18.71 10.50
N ILE A 16 -4.62 18.95 10.64
CA ILE A 16 -5.37 19.92 9.80
C ILE A 16 -5.97 21.08 10.58
N SER A 17 -5.82 21.12 11.90
CA SER A 17 -6.45 22.11 12.80
C SER A 17 -6.06 23.58 12.52
N GLU A 18 -4.88 23.79 11.93
CA GLU A 18 -4.39 25.16 11.62
C GLU A 18 -4.92 25.73 10.30
N PHE A 19 -5.60 24.91 9.48
CA PHE A 19 -6.09 25.31 8.16
C PHE A 19 -7.58 25.66 8.20
N ASN A 20 -8.01 26.56 7.32
CA ASN A 20 -9.41 27.01 7.23
C ASN A 20 -10.17 26.32 6.11
N LYS A 21 -9.49 25.99 5.01
CA LYS A 21 -10.09 25.36 3.82
C LYS A 21 -9.27 24.19 3.35
N VAL A 22 -9.78 23.00 3.58
CA VAL A 22 -9.08 21.74 3.31
C VAL A 22 -9.78 21.00 2.18
N LEU A 23 -9.01 20.68 1.13
CA LEU A 23 -9.45 19.74 0.09
C LEU A 23 -9.18 18.32 0.55
N ILE A 24 -10.21 17.52 0.73
CA ILE A 24 -10.11 16.08 0.96
C ILE A 24 -10.03 15.38 -0.40
N LEU A 25 -8.88 14.82 -0.72
CA LEU A 25 -8.58 14.29 -2.04
C LEU A 25 -8.53 12.76 -2.03
N GLY A 26 -9.55 12.14 -2.63
CA GLY A 26 -9.63 10.69 -2.84
C GLY A 26 -8.71 10.19 -3.95
N CYS A 27 -8.42 8.89 -3.95
CA CYS A 27 -7.67 8.21 -5.00
C CYS A 27 -8.43 6.98 -5.52
N GLY A 28 -8.77 7.00 -6.80
CA GLY A 28 -9.71 6.08 -7.46
C GLY A 28 -9.20 4.66 -7.73
N THR A 29 -8.00 4.26 -7.27
CA THR A 29 -7.42 2.93 -7.58
C THR A 29 -7.23 2.04 -6.35
N CYS A 30 -6.01 1.77 -5.94
CA CYS A 30 -5.70 0.80 -4.89
C CYS A 30 -6.48 1.00 -3.60
N VAL A 31 -6.55 2.24 -3.12
CA VAL A 31 -7.20 2.58 -1.84
C VAL A 31 -8.73 2.62 -1.92
N THR A 32 -9.29 2.81 -3.12
CA THR A 32 -10.72 2.58 -3.38
C THR A 32 -11.06 1.10 -3.24
N VAL A 33 -10.25 0.24 -3.87
CA VAL A 33 -10.48 -1.22 -3.80
C VAL A 33 -10.33 -1.75 -2.38
N CYS A 34 -9.44 -1.19 -1.58
CA CYS A 34 -9.33 -1.59 -0.16
C CYS A 34 -10.25 -0.80 0.79
N LEU A 35 -11.20 -0.05 0.26
CA LEU A 35 -12.26 0.64 1.01
C LEU A 35 -11.71 1.62 2.08
N THR A 36 -10.66 2.37 1.73
CA THR A 36 -10.01 3.29 2.68
C THR A 36 -9.81 4.71 2.16
N GLY A 37 -9.84 4.94 0.83
CA GLY A 37 -9.45 6.25 0.32
C GLY A 37 -10.02 6.62 -1.04
N GLY A 38 -11.09 5.96 -1.48
CA GLY A 38 -11.83 6.32 -2.68
C GLY A 38 -12.75 7.52 -2.49
N ASP A 39 -13.53 7.81 -3.50
CA ASP A 39 -14.51 8.90 -3.49
C ASP A 39 -15.51 8.79 -2.32
N LYS A 40 -16.06 7.59 -2.14
CA LYS A 40 -16.98 7.30 -1.05
C LYS A 40 -16.36 7.55 0.32
N GLU A 41 -15.16 7.07 0.54
CA GLU A 41 -14.45 7.22 1.81
C GLU A 41 -14.04 8.67 2.06
N ALA A 42 -13.72 9.44 1.00
CA ALA A 42 -13.44 10.86 1.09
C ALA A 42 -14.68 11.66 1.55
N HIS A 43 -15.85 11.36 0.99
CA HIS A 43 -17.11 11.97 1.43
C HIS A 43 -17.49 11.60 2.86
N ILE A 44 -17.29 10.32 3.27
CA ILE A 44 -17.53 9.88 4.66
C ILE A 44 -16.61 10.65 5.61
N LEU A 45 -15.31 10.71 5.31
CA LEU A 45 -14.36 11.43 6.15
C LEU A 45 -14.70 12.91 6.27
N SER A 46 -15.10 13.56 5.16
CA SER A 46 -15.54 14.96 5.16
C SER A 46 -16.74 15.16 6.09
N HIS A 47 -17.74 14.29 6.00
CA HIS A 47 -18.90 14.34 6.86
C HIS A 47 -18.53 14.16 8.34
N ASP A 48 -17.72 13.15 8.65
CA ASP A 48 -17.32 12.85 10.02
C ASP A 48 -16.51 14.01 10.63
N LEU A 49 -15.58 14.60 9.88
CA LEU A 49 -14.80 15.75 10.32
C LEU A 49 -15.69 16.99 10.57
N ALA A 50 -16.70 17.21 9.72
CA ALA A 50 -17.58 18.37 9.85
C ALA A 50 -18.60 18.24 10.99
N THR A 51 -19.03 17.03 11.33
CA THR A 51 -20.13 16.79 12.28
C THR A 51 -19.71 16.13 13.59
N GLY A 52 -18.50 15.58 13.66
CA GLY A 52 -18.03 14.79 14.79
C GLY A 52 -17.63 15.60 16.03
N GLY A 53 -17.71 16.92 16.01
CA GLY A 53 -17.37 17.77 17.16
C GLY A 53 -15.90 17.77 17.53
N TYR A 54 -15.01 17.50 16.58
CA TYR A 54 -13.57 17.42 16.80
C TYR A 54 -12.88 18.79 16.95
N PHE A 55 -13.49 19.85 16.48
CA PHE A 55 -12.96 21.21 16.52
C PHE A 55 -13.77 22.05 17.50
N GLU A 56 -13.12 22.63 18.49
CA GLU A 56 -13.78 23.44 19.53
C GLU A 56 -14.22 24.79 18.98
N GLU A 57 -13.36 25.45 18.19
CA GLU A 57 -13.63 26.76 17.57
C GLU A 57 -13.22 26.75 16.10
N ASN A 58 -14.02 27.37 15.24
CA ASN A 58 -13.72 27.60 13.82
C ASN A 58 -13.29 26.34 13.05
N PRO A 59 -14.15 25.32 12.90
CA PRO A 59 -13.81 24.11 12.15
C PRO A 59 -13.44 24.47 10.70
N PRO A 60 -12.46 23.75 10.11
CA PRO A 60 -12.17 23.90 8.69
C PRO A 60 -13.40 23.65 7.82
N THR A 61 -13.46 24.33 6.70
CA THR A 61 -14.41 23.98 5.63
C THR A 61 -13.76 22.93 4.73
N PHE A 62 -14.54 21.92 4.35
CA PHE A 62 -14.06 20.82 3.56
C PHE A 62 -14.68 20.85 2.16
N THR A 63 -13.82 20.68 1.14
CA THR A 63 -14.23 20.30 -0.21
C THR A 63 -13.75 18.90 -0.50
N VAL A 64 -14.45 18.15 -1.33
CA VAL A 64 -14.11 16.75 -1.65
C VAL A 64 -13.98 16.60 -3.15
N ASP A 65 -12.94 15.93 -3.58
CA ASP A 65 -12.78 15.49 -4.97
C ASP A 65 -11.90 14.24 -5.04
N THR A 66 -11.83 13.59 -6.20
CA THR A 66 -11.10 12.34 -6.38
C THR A 66 -10.31 12.34 -7.67
N ILE A 67 -9.01 12.09 -7.60
CA ILE A 67 -8.17 11.82 -8.76
C ILE A 67 -8.14 10.30 -9.01
N GLU A 68 -8.24 9.88 -10.27
CA GLU A 68 -8.19 8.46 -10.64
C GLU A 68 -6.97 7.75 -10.01
N ARG A 69 -5.80 8.40 -10.06
CA ARG A 69 -4.55 7.85 -9.49
C ARG A 69 -3.61 8.97 -9.06
N GLN A 70 -3.50 9.19 -7.76
CA GLN A 70 -2.64 10.24 -7.21
C GLN A 70 -1.12 9.98 -7.37
N CYS A 71 -0.70 8.74 -7.63
CA CYS A 71 0.71 8.40 -7.91
C CYS A 71 1.07 8.50 -9.41
N GLU A 72 0.18 9.00 -10.24
CA GLU A 72 0.39 9.24 -11.66
C GLU A 72 0.60 10.74 -11.89
N TRP A 73 1.81 11.12 -12.25
CA TRP A 73 2.23 12.52 -12.36
C TRP A 73 1.34 13.34 -13.30
N ASP A 74 1.03 12.79 -14.49
CA ASP A 74 0.25 13.51 -15.49
C ASP A 74 -1.20 13.71 -15.05
N LEU A 75 -1.81 12.74 -14.37
CA LEU A 75 -3.16 12.89 -13.82
C LEU A 75 -3.23 13.96 -12.72
N VAL A 76 -2.21 14.01 -11.86
CA VAL A 76 -2.14 15.04 -10.81
C VAL A 76 -1.84 16.41 -11.41
N LYS A 77 -0.93 16.51 -12.38
CA LYS A 77 -0.55 17.76 -13.02
C LYS A 77 -1.69 18.41 -13.83
N THR A 78 -2.55 17.58 -14.43
CA THR A 78 -3.71 18.04 -15.20
C THR A 78 -4.94 18.31 -14.33
N TYR A 79 -4.87 18.00 -13.03
CA TYR A 79 -5.95 18.26 -12.09
C TYR A 79 -6.04 19.76 -11.76
N LEU A 80 -7.11 20.42 -12.19
CA LEU A 80 -7.30 21.87 -12.11
C LEU A 80 -8.42 22.29 -11.15
N HIS A 81 -9.00 21.37 -10.39
CA HIS A 81 -10.19 21.61 -9.57
C HIS A 81 -9.87 22.14 -8.17
N ILE A 82 -8.62 22.52 -7.90
CA ILE A 82 -8.26 23.12 -6.61
C ILE A 82 -8.72 24.57 -6.61
N SER A 83 -9.57 24.91 -5.62
CA SER A 83 -9.98 26.29 -5.41
C SER A 83 -8.78 27.17 -5.02
N PRO A 84 -8.67 28.41 -5.52
CA PRO A 84 -7.55 29.30 -5.18
C PRO A 84 -7.42 29.63 -3.69
N ASP A 85 -8.48 29.43 -2.93
CA ASP A 85 -8.53 29.65 -1.48
C ASP A 85 -8.36 28.38 -0.64
N THR A 86 -7.95 27.26 -1.25
CA THR A 86 -7.59 26.04 -0.54
C THR A 86 -6.26 26.23 0.21
N ASP A 87 -6.27 25.95 1.51
CA ASP A 87 -5.08 26.12 2.38
C ASP A 87 -4.25 24.83 2.49
N ALA A 88 -4.88 23.66 2.39
CA ALA A 88 -4.22 22.36 2.48
C ALA A 88 -4.97 21.26 1.72
N ILE A 89 -4.27 20.18 1.39
CA ILE A 89 -4.84 18.97 0.81
C ILE A 89 -4.70 17.83 1.82
N LEU A 90 -5.82 17.24 2.24
CA LEU A 90 -5.86 16.00 3.02
C LEU A 90 -6.03 14.82 2.05
N SER A 91 -4.94 14.12 1.78
CA SER A 91 -4.88 13.06 0.76
C SER A 91 -5.22 11.69 1.34
N LEU A 92 -6.20 11.01 0.73
CA LEU A 92 -6.56 9.63 1.02
C LEU A 92 -5.83 8.65 0.08
N ALA A 93 -4.62 8.98 -0.34
CA ALA A 93 -3.77 8.08 -1.12
C ALA A 93 -2.76 7.31 -0.26
N CYS A 94 -2.10 6.33 -0.85
CA CYS A 94 -0.88 5.75 -0.28
C CYS A 94 0.27 6.76 -0.32
N GLY A 95 1.35 6.50 0.43
CA GLY A 95 2.48 7.42 0.52
C GLY A 95 3.13 7.82 -0.82
N ALA A 96 3.02 6.99 -1.87
CA ALA A 96 3.47 7.38 -3.21
C ALA A 96 2.58 8.49 -3.79
N GLY A 97 1.25 8.34 -3.67
CA GLY A 97 0.32 9.37 -4.16
C GLY A 97 0.45 10.69 -3.40
N VAL A 98 0.53 10.64 -2.06
CA VAL A 98 0.75 11.84 -1.23
C VAL A 98 1.97 12.62 -1.69
N GLN A 99 3.10 11.95 -1.90
CA GLN A 99 4.35 12.58 -2.34
C GLN A 99 4.23 13.17 -3.75
N THR A 100 3.62 12.45 -4.69
CA THR A 100 3.40 12.96 -6.05
C THR A 100 2.52 14.23 -6.04
N VAL A 101 1.46 14.26 -5.24
CA VAL A 101 0.61 15.44 -5.09
C VAL A 101 1.41 16.61 -4.50
N ALA A 102 2.23 16.36 -3.46
CA ALA A 102 3.08 17.38 -2.85
C ALA A 102 4.16 17.92 -3.81
N GLU A 103 4.70 17.08 -4.67
CA GLU A 103 5.68 17.49 -5.69
C GLU A 103 5.06 18.37 -6.78
N VAL A 104 3.79 18.14 -7.12
CA VAL A 104 3.05 18.95 -8.11
C VAL A 104 2.56 20.25 -7.50
N PHE A 105 1.91 20.20 -6.34
CA PHE A 105 1.31 21.38 -5.67
C PHE A 105 2.23 21.94 -4.58
N LYS A 106 3.42 22.38 -4.97
CA LYS A 106 4.51 22.81 -4.06
C LYS A 106 4.13 23.93 -3.08
N ALA A 107 3.10 24.70 -3.37
CA ALA A 107 2.65 25.81 -2.52
C ALA A 107 1.60 25.40 -1.50
N LEU A 108 1.09 24.17 -1.55
CA LEU A 108 0.06 23.66 -0.64
C LEU A 108 0.63 22.53 0.24
N PRO A 109 0.43 22.58 1.54
CA PRO A 109 0.65 21.42 2.42
C PRO A 109 -0.20 20.23 1.96
N VAL A 110 0.42 19.05 1.84
CA VAL A 110 -0.27 17.80 1.50
C VAL A 110 -0.10 16.82 2.67
N ILE A 111 -1.21 16.52 3.31
CA ILE A 111 -1.28 15.79 4.57
C ILE A 111 -1.84 14.40 4.30
N PRO A 112 -1.19 13.31 4.75
CA PRO A 112 -1.71 11.97 4.57
C PRO A 112 -2.82 11.65 5.55
N ALA A 113 -3.99 11.23 5.06
CA ALA A 113 -5.05 10.66 5.90
C ALA A 113 -4.88 9.14 6.11
N LEU A 114 -4.04 8.48 5.33
CA LEU A 114 -3.82 7.05 5.40
C LEU A 114 -2.39 6.68 5.82
N ASN A 115 -2.28 5.55 6.51
CA ASN A 115 -1.04 4.79 6.64
C ASN A 115 -0.98 3.74 5.53
N THR A 116 0.09 3.75 4.73
CA THR A 116 0.37 2.66 3.79
C THR A 116 0.83 1.44 4.56
N THR A 117 0.13 0.31 4.43
CA THR A 117 0.41 -0.87 5.24
C THR A 117 1.22 -1.92 4.50
N PHE A 118 0.72 -2.45 3.38
CA PHE A 118 1.39 -3.51 2.64
C PHE A 118 0.98 -3.59 1.16
N LEU A 119 1.70 -4.42 0.41
CA LEU A 119 1.36 -4.85 -0.95
C LEU A 119 0.62 -6.19 -0.88
N GLY A 120 -0.64 -6.21 -1.28
CA GLY A 120 -1.46 -7.40 -1.14
C GLY A 120 -2.52 -7.60 -2.20
N SER A 121 -3.39 -8.54 -1.93
CA SER A 121 -4.59 -8.86 -2.70
C SER A 121 -5.81 -8.97 -1.79
N LEU A 122 -6.97 -8.80 -2.39
CA LEU A 122 -8.24 -9.21 -1.80
C LEU A 122 -8.31 -10.76 -1.86
N ASP A 123 -8.38 -11.40 -0.72
CA ASP A 123 -8.54 -12.87 -0.63
C ASP A 123 -10.01 -13.26 -0.56
N GLU A 124 -10.78 -12.55 0.27
CA GLU A 124 -12.22 -12.71 0.47
C GLU A 124 -12.84 -11.30 0.61
N PRO A 125 -14.13 -11.11 0.36
CA PRO A 125 -14.79 -9.83 0.55
C PRO A 125 -14.49 -9.22 1.92
N GLY A 126 -13.84 -8.06 1.95
CA GLY A 126 -13.43 -7.37 3.17
C GLY A 126 -12.13 -7.85 3.82
N ILE A 127 -11.43 -8.85 3.24
CA ILE A 127 -10.18 -9.39 3.78
C ILE A 127 -9.03 -9.22 2.79
N TRP A 128 -8.08 -8.36 3.12
CA TRP A 128 -6.85 -8.16 2.36
C TRP A 128 -5.68 -8.80 3.08
N ARG A 129 -4.84 -9.52 2.33
CA ARG A 129 -3.64 -10.18 2.86
C ARG A 129 -2.40 -9.70 2.14
N GLU A 130 -1.32 -9.54 2.90
CA GLU A 130 -0.01 -9.25 2.33
C GLU A 130 0.48 -10.40 1.45
N LYS A 131 0.93 -10.08 0.24
CA LYS A 131 1.44 -11.06 -0.75
C LYS A 131 2.87 -10.74 -1.20
N CYS A 132 3.29 -9.47 -1.13
CA CYS A 132 4.57 -9.05 -1.69
C CYS A 132 5.23 -8.00 -0.80
N HIS A 133 6.55 -8.06 -0.72
CA HIS A 133 7.36 -7.11 0.05
C HIS A 133 8.13 -6.11 -0.84
N GLY A 134 7.98 -6.19 -2.17
CA GLY A 134 8.70 -5.31 -3.10
C GLY A 134 10.23 -5.47 -3.03
N CYS A 135 10.72 -6.68 -2.77
CA CYS A 135 12.11 -6.94 -2.44
C CYS A 135 13.07 -7.02 -3.65
N GLY A 136 12.56 -6.83 -4.89
CA GLY A 136 13.37 -6.68 -6.09
C GLY A 136 13.80 -7.98 -6.78
N GLU A 137 13.98 -9.08 -6.06
CA GLU A 137 14.37 -10.37 -6.59
C GLU A 137 13.34 -11.44 -6.22
N CYS A 138 12.59 -11.93 -7.20
CA CYS A 138 11.42 -12.76 -6.97
C CYS A 138 11.76 -14.24 -6.97
N VAL A 139 11.40 -14.94 -5.89
CA VAL A 139 11.66 -16.39 -5.71
C VAL A 139 10.43 -17.26 -5.92
N LEU A 140 9.30 -16.70 -6.34
CA LEU A 140 8.02 -17.40 -6.46
C LEU A 140 8.08 -18.63 -7.40
N ALA A 141 8.95 -18.63 -8.40
CA ALA A 141 9.14 -19.76 -9.30
C ALA A 141 9.59 -21.04 -8.57
N TYR A 142 10.31 -20.89 -7.47
CA TYR A 142 10.87 -22.00 -6.71
C TYR A 142 10.03 -22.39 -5.48
N THR A 143 9.08 -21.57 -5.11
CA THR A 143 8.24 -21.73 -3.91
C THR A 143 6.77 -22.00 -4.23
N GLY A 144 6.49 -22.45 -5.46
CA GLY A 144 5.14 -22.76 -5.89
C GLY A 144 4.17 -21.57 -5.87
N GLY A 145 4.69 -20.34 -6.04
CA GLY A 145 3.89 -19.11 -6.03
C GLY A 145 3.62 -18.53 -4.62
N ILE A 146 4.23 -19.05 -3.55
CA ILE A 146 4.05 -18.59 -2.18
C ILE A 146 5.32 -17.86 -1.73
N CYS A 147 5.20 -16.58 -1.36
CA CYS A 147 6.36 -15.74 -1.02
C CYS A 147 6.85 -15.99 0.41
N PRO A 148 8.06 -16.54 0.63
CA PRO A 148 8.61 -16.70 1.97
C PRO A 148 8.98 -15.37 2.62
N VAL A 149 9.29 -14.32 1.82
CA VAL A 149 9.68 -13.00 2.35
C VAL A 149 8.51 -12.27 3.01
N SER A 150 7.32 -12.31 2.40
CA SER A 150 6.14 -11.64 2.94
C SER A 150 5.36 -12.52 3.92
N ARG A 151 5.44 -13.85 3.81
CA ARG A 151 4.58 -14.77 4.57
C ARG A 151 5.27 -15.51 5.70
N CYS A 152 6.59 -15.52 5.74
CA CYS A 152 7.33 -16.07 6.88
C CYS A 152 7.81 -14.93 7.79
N ALA A 153 7.40 -14.93 9.07
CA ALA A 153 7.82 -13.91 10.03
C ALA A 153 9.35 -13.80 10.16
N LYS A 154 10.07 -14.89 9.96
CA LYS A 154 11.54 -14.97 9.98
C LYS A 154 12.18 -14.74 8.60
N ARG A 155 11.38 -14.62 7.53
CA ARG A 155 11.84 -14.44 6.14
C ARG A 155 12.85 -15.49 5.67
N LEU A 156 12.67 -16.74 6.07
CA LEU A 156 13.59 -17.83 5.72
C LEU A 156 13.47 -18.23 4.25
N PHE A 157 14.60 -18.52 3.61
CA PHE A 157 14.69 -18.84 2.18
C PHE A 157 14.82 -20.33 1.88
N ASN A 158 15.35 -21.10 2.81
CA ASN A 158 15.74 -22.51 2.59
C ASN A 158 15.07 -23.46 3.59
N GLY A 159 13.75 -23.35 3.71
CA GLY A 159 12.98 -24.26 4.52
C GLY A 159 12.45 -23.67 5.83
N PRO A 160 11.69 -24.48 6.58
CA PRO A 160 11.06 -24.05 7.83
C PRO A 160 12.08 -23.89 8.96
N CYS A 161 11.72 -23.08 9.97
CA CYS A 161 12.55 -22.85 11.15
C CYS A 161 12.59 -24.03 12.14
N GLY A 162 11.81 -25.07 11.91
CA GLY A 162 11.65 -26.19 12.86
C GLY A 162 10.69 -25.92 14.04
N GLY A 163 10.25 -24.67 14.24
CA GLY A 163 9.32 -24.32 15.33
C GLY A 163 7.85 -24.33 14.93
N SER A 164 7.51 -24.59 13.67
CA SER A 164 6.11 -24.72 13.26
C SER A 164 5.47 -25.98 13.85
N SER A 165 4.24 -25.87 14.30
CA SER A 165 3.49 -27.00 14.85
C SER A 165 2.08 -27.00 14.29
N GLY A 166 1.59 -28.18 13.87
CA GLY A 166 0.24 -28.32 13.29
C GLY A 166 0.02 -27.43 12.04
N GLY A 167 1.07 -27.13 11.27
CA GLY A 167 0.99 -26.24 10.10
C GLY A 167 0.99 -24.74 10.43
N LYS A 168 1.08 -24.38 11.71
CA LYS A 168 1.05 -22.98 12.17
C LYS A 168 2.44 -22.42 12.45
N CYS A 169 2.55 -21.09 12.36
CA CYS A 169 3.80 -20.37 12.61
C CYS A 169 4.12 -20.31 14.11
N GLU A 170 5.38 -20.55 14.50
CA GLU A 170 5.77 -20.45 15.92
C GLU A 170 5.70 -19.03 16.48
N ILE A 171 5.80 -18.00 15.62
CA ILE A 171 5.76 -16.59 16.04
C ILE A 171 4.30 -16.13 16.23
N ASN A 172 3.38 -16.65 15.42
CA ASN A 172 1.96 -16.35 15.53
C ASN A 172 1.15 -17.59 15.17
N PRO A 173 0.61 -18.31 16.17
CA PRO A 173 -0.16 -19.55 15.97
C PRO A 173 -1.48 -19.39 15.19
N GLU A 174 -1.97 -18.17 15.02
CA GLU A 174 -3.15 -17.88 14.19
C GLU A 174 -2.82 -17.90 12.69
N VAL A 175 -1.53 -17.81 12.34
CA VAL A 175 -1.07 -17.73 10.94
C VAL A 175 -0.50 -19.06 10.50
N ASP A 176 -0.84 -19.49 9.28
CA ASP A 176 -0.26 -20.69 8.67
C ASP A 176 1.23 -20.50 8.41
N CYS A 177 2.01 -21.55 8.66
CA CYS A 177 3.43 -21.55 8.38
C CYS A 177 3.66 -21.45 6.87
N ALA A 178 4.34 -20.40 6.41
CA ALA A 178 4.63 -20.18 5.00
C ALA A 178 5.35 -21.38 4.36
N TRP A 179 6.30 -21.98 5.06
CA TRP A 179 7.05 -23.12 4.54
C TRP A 179 6.24 -24.41 4.52
N ASN A 180 5.32 -24.61 5.45
CA ASN A 180 4.38 -25.72 5.35
C ASN A 180 3.48 -25.58 4.11
N LEU A 181 2.95 -24.39 3.86
CA LEU A 181 2.17 -24.10 2.66
C LEU A 181 3.00 -24.31 1.37
N ILE A 182 4.26 -23.88 1.36
CA ILE A 182 5.17 -24.05 0.20
C ILE A 182 5.38 -25.53 -0.08
N ILE A 183 5.72 -26.32 0.95
CA ILE A 183 5.99 -27.76 0.82
C ILE A 183 4.74 -28.48 0.29
N GLU A 184 3.58 -28.24 0.88
CA GLU A 184 2.32 -28.85 0.41
C GLU A 184 1.97 -28.42 -1.03
N ARG A 185 2.23 -27.15 -1.38
CA ARG A 185 2.06 -26.68 -2.75
C ARG A 185 3.00 -27.34 -3.75
N LEU A 186 4.27 -27.48 -3.40
CA LEU A 186 5.28 -28.15 -4.25
C LEU A 186 4.97 -29.62 -4.42
N LYS A 187 4.49 -30.31 -3.37
CA LYS A 187 3.99 -31.71 -3.47
C LYS A 187 2.83 -31.81 -4.46
N ALA A 188 1.84 -30.94 -4.32
CA ALA A 188 0.67 -30.93 -5.19
C ALA A 188 1.02 -30.65 -6.67
N LEU A 189 2.11 -29.91 -6.91
CA LEU A 189 2.64 -29.62 -8.24
C LEU A 189 3.57 -30.71 -8.79
N GLY A 190 3.93 -31.73 -8.01
CA GLY A 190 4.96 -32.71 -8.37
C GLY A 190 6.37 -32.10 -8.48
N ARG A 191 6.66 -31.00 -7.77
CA ARG A 191 7.89 -30.23 -7.87
C ARG A 191 8.64 -30.15 -6.54
N LEU A 192 8.58 -31.18 -5.74
CA LEU A 192 9.28 -31.23 -4.43
C LEU A 192 10.81 -31.14 -4.59
N ASP A 193 11.33 -31.48 -5.78
CA ASP A 193 12.74 -31.28 -6.14
C ASP A 193 13.24 -29.83 -5.97
N TYR A 194 12.34 -28.84 -5.99
CA TYR A 194 12.69 -27.45 -5.73
C TYR A 194 13.02 -27.20 -4.25
N TYR A 195 12.42 -27.96 -3.34
CA TYR A 195 12.72 -27.87 -1.92
C TYR A 195 14.12 -28.37 -1.56
N ASP A 196 14.63 -29.34 -2.33
CA ASP A 196 15.98 -29.92 -2.11
C ASP A 196 17.11 -28.98 -2.58
N LYS A 197 16.78 -27.93 -3.31
CA LYS A 197 17.76 -26.96 -3.81
C LYS A 197 18.00 -25.85 -2.80
N ILE A 198 19.26 -25.72 -2.38
CA ILE A 198 19.68 -24.60 -1.53
C ILE A 198 19.83 -23.35 -2.39
N HIS A 199 19.05 -22.32 -2.08
CA HIS A 199 19.16 -21.02 -2.72
C HIS A 199 20.24 -20.19 -2.03
N PRO A 200 21.06 -19.44 -2.79
CA PRO A 200 22.05 -18.54 -2.22
C PRO A 200 21.35 -17.42 -1.42
N PRO A 201 22.09 -16.73 -0.54
CA PRO A 201 21.57 -15.55 0.12
C PRO A 201 21.03 -14.55 -0.89
N LYS A 202 19.84 -13.99 -0.58
CA LYS A 202 19.21 -12.99 -1.43
C LYS A 202 20.02 -11.70 -1.47
N ASP A 203 20.14 -11.11 -2.66
CA ASP A 203 20.64 -9.74 -2.81
C ASP A 203 19.56 -8.73 -2.38
N TRP A 204 19.67 -8.23 -1.17
CA TRP A 204 18.77 -7.24 -0.61
C TRP A 204 19.01 -5.83 -1.16
N SER A 205 20.12 -5.59 -1.87
CA SER A 205 20.39 -4.30 -2.51
C SER A 205 19.39 -3.98 -3.63
N GLN A 206 18.81 -5.01 -4.25
CA GLN A 206 17.73 -4.88 -5.23
C GLN A 206 16.41 -4.39 -4.61
N GLY A 207 16.30 -4.44 -3.30
CA GLY A 207 15.16 -3.95 -2.54
C GLY A 207 15.42 -2.60 -1.88
N ARG A 208 14.61 -2.28 -0.84
CA ARG A 208 14.72 -1.03 -0.09
C ARG A 208 16.08 -0.84 0.59
N ALA A 209 16.79 -1.91 0.92
CA ALA A 209 18.10 -1.84 1.56
C ALA A 209 19.17 -1.15 0.67
N GLY A 210 18.95 -1.12 -0.65
CA GLY A 210 19.80 -0.39 -1.60
C GLY A 210 19.55 1.12 -1.68
N GLY A 211 18.60 1.66 -0.91
CA GLY A 211 18.23 3.08 -0.92
C GLY A 211 17.15 3.42 -1.96
N PRO A 212 16.99 4.70 -2.31
CA PRO A 212 16.04 5.15 -3.32
C PRO A 212 16.35 4.53 -4.68
N ARG A 213 15.31 4.06 -5.37
CA ARG A 213 15.43 3.40 -6.68
C ARG A 213 14.63 4.16 -7.72
N SER A 214 15.18 4.19 -8.92
CA SER A 214 14.47 4.61 -10.12
C SER A 214 14.55 3.51 -11.17
N MET A 215 13.58 3.46 -12.06
CA MET A 215 13.57 2.54 -13.19
C MET A 215 13.08 3.29 -14.42
N GLU A 216 13.94 3.38 -15.40
CA GLU A 216 13.58 3.91 -16.71
C GLU A 216 13.16 2.76 -17.63
N ARG A 217 12.09 2.96 -18.38
CA ARG A 217 11.62 2.02 -19.40
C ARG A 217 11.40 2.77 -20.68
N ILE A 218 12.13 2.39 -21.72
CA ILE A 218 11.87 2.83 -23.09
C ILE A 218 10.66 2.03 -23.59
N PRO A 219 9.57 2.67 -24.04
CA PRO A 219 8.45 1.96 -24.64
C PRO A 219 8.98 1.08 -25.79
N ARG A 220 8.64 -0.19 -25.80
CA ARG A 220 8.94 -1.04 -26.95
C ARG A 220 8.15 -0.47 -28.12
N VAL A 221 8.84 -0.03 -29.17
CA VAL A 221 8.20 0.27 -30.45
C VAL A 221 7.52 -1.03 -30.88
N GLU A 222 6.22 -0.98 -31.14
CA GLU A 222 5.50 -2.12 -31.69
C GLU A 222 6.23 -2.55 -32.94
N MET A 223 6.82 -3.74 -32.92
CA MET A 223 7.32 -4.36 -34.13
C MET A 223 6.07 -4.73 -34.92
N THR A 224 5.71 -3.90 -35.87
CA THR A 224 4.76 -4.25 -36.93
C THR A 224 5.33 -5.47 -37.65
N VAL A 225 4.68 -6.61 -37.45
CA VAL A 225 4.88 -7.85 -38.21
C VAL A 225 4.17 -7.71 -39.54
#